data_b778cec8395fa0044442f4dead6e55c9
#
_entry.id   b778cec8395fa0044442f4dead6e55c9
#
_cell.length_a   1.000
_cell.length_b   1.000
_cell.length_c   1.000
_cell.angle_alpha   90.00
_cell.angle_beta   90.00
_cell.angle_gamma   90.00
#
_symmetry.space_group_name_H-M   'P 1'
#
loop_
_entity.id
_entity.type
_entity.pdbx_description
1 polymer ?
#
loop_
_entity_poly.entity_id
_entity_poly.type
_entity_poly.pdbx_seq_one_letter_code
_entity_poly.pdbx_strand_id
1 'polypeptide(L)'
;NAVTYTIIDKTNHGNKISVSFQGEEREEQMEAINALLPYTNGILHATTAFGKTVTAAAIIARKKVNTLILVHSKALLKQWHDRLTEFLNIDYPKHEEKNKRGRRKVFSPIGCFDSSGNTLHGIIDIALIQSCLDEDSVKPFVQDYGLVIVDECHHVSSITFEQVLMSIKAHTIYGLTATPIRKDGHQPIIFMQCGPIRFSTDVKSQIAKQSFDRFLIPRFTSYNSILEDRLSIATLYKYLSEDEIRNNLIVEDICKAVNTGRTPIILTNRTAHVSVLAEKLKATIKNVISLTGAGTTREKREAMQRLQTIPDSEQLVIVATGKYVGEGFDYPRLDTLFLALPISWKGLLTQYAGRLHREYEGKKDVRIYDYIDIHEPICDSMYRKRLKGYAAIGYKTINTAQPTLFDNINDIPSSVVENQIFNGSTFYRPYTSDLIKAKRSIVISSPKLYRTEQNPLVTLLKELAQQGIEILITTAAENEQTVFIQSKGLSVKVKPKLSLYTTIIDKEVVWYGSINTLGYASKDDNMIKVTDIHLANELIKMVHKHS
;
A
#
# COMPACT_ATOMS: atom_id res chain seq x y z
N ASN A 1 29.44 45.05 -2.80
CA ASN A 1 30.10 44.75 -4.08
C ASN A 1 29.12 43.92 -4.90
N ALA A 2 28.55 44.49 -5.97
CA ALA A 2 27.76 43.76 -6.95
C ALA A 2 28.72 42.90 -7.79
N VAL A 3 28.56 41.59 -7.74
CA VAL A 3 29.29 40.66 -8.61
C VAL A 3 28.47 40.51 -9.88
N THR A 4 29.02 40.91 -11.01
CA THR A 4 28.43 40.65 -12.32
C THR A 4 28.77 39.23 -12.71
N TYR A 5 27.75 38.41 -13.00
CA TYR A 5 27.91 37.03 -13.45
C TYR A 5 27.13 36.79 -14.74
N THR A 6 27.62 35.88 -15.55
CA THR A 6 26.92 35.41 -16.76
C THR A 6 26.51 33.96 -16.55
N ILE A 7 25.24 33.68 -16.71
CA ILE A 7 24.70 32.29 -16.67
C ILE A 7 24.79 31.75 -18.09
N ILE A 8 25.50 30.62 -18.27
CA ILE A 8 25.56 29.90 -19.53
C ILE A 8 24.68 28.66 -19.36
N ASP A 9 23.54 28.63 -20.05
CA ASP A 9 22.67 27.46 -20.09
C ASP A 9 23.33 26.34 -20.95
N LYS A 10 23.64 25.20 -20.34
CA LYS A 10 24.21 24.01 -20.99
C LYS A 10 23.19 22.86 -21.07
N THR A 11 21.91 23.11 -20.80
CA THR A 11 20.88 22.11 -20.88
C THR A 11 20.56 21.76 -22.34
N ASN A 12 20.19 20.51 -22.58
CA ASN A 12 19.78 20.03 -23.90
C ASN A 12 18.27 20.27 -24.08
N HIS A 13 17.91 21.18 -24.99
CA HIS A 13 16.51 21.46 -25.33
C HIS A 13 15.88 20.37 -26.19
N GLY A 14 16.68 19.43 -26.67
CA GLY A 14 16.26 18.29 -27.47
C GLY A 14 15.85 18.61 -28.90
N ASN A 15 15.49 17.58 -29.61
CA ASN A 15 15.02 17.65 -30.99
C ASN A 15 13.48 17.67 -31.03
N LYS A 16 12.91 18.48 -31.92
CA LYS A 16 11.46 18.47 -32.15
C LYS A 16 11.02 17.13 -32.77
N ILE A 17 9.93 16.58 -32.27
CA ILE A 17 9.33 15.35 -32.77
C ILE A 17 7.87 15.59 -33.20
N SER A 18 7.42 14.84 -34.20
CA SER A 18 6.03 14.85 -34.63
C SER A 18 5.26 13.79 -33.85
N VAL A 19 4.47 14.22 -32.89
CA VAL A 19 3.69 13.34 -32.01
C VAL A 19 2.38 14.00 -31.63
N SER A 20 1.31 13.19 -31.56
CA SER A 20 -0.01 13.62 -31.07
C SER A 20 -0.55 12.62 -30.07
N PHE A 21 -1.33 13.13 -29.13
CA PHE A 21 -2.01 12.30 -28.12
C PHE A 21 -3.29 11.71 -28.73
N GLN A 22 -3.52 10.43 -28.45
CA GLN A 22 -4.72 9.68 -28.82
C GLN A 22 -5.43 9.23 -27.52
N GLY A 23 -6.63 9.73 -27.31
CA GLY A 23 -7.44 9.39 -26.14
C GLY A 23 -8.10 10.61 -25.53
N GLU A 24 -8.86 10.40 -24.47
CA GLU A 24 -9.52 11.46 -23.70
C GLU A 24 -8.82 11.61 -22.35
N GLU A 25 -8.51 12.84 -22.01
CA GLU A 25 -7.93 13.21 -20.72
C GLU A 25 -9.04 13.50 -19.72
N ARG A 26 -8.96 12.89 -18.55
CA ARG A 26 -9.84 13.24 -17.44
C ARG A 26 -9.50 14.63 -16.91
N GLU A 27 -10.49 15.33 -16.36
CA GLU A 27 -10.35 16.67 -15.82
C GLU A 27 -9.13 16.81 -14.88
N GLU A 28 -8.98 15.89 -13.93
CA GLU A 28 -7.83 15.87 -13.01
C GLU A 28 -6.49 15.66 -13.71
N GLN A 29 -6.47 14.92 -14.82
CA GLN A 29 -5.27 14.74 -15.63
C GLN A 29 -4.92 16.04 -16.37
N MET A 30 -5.92 16.77 -16.88
CA MET A 30 -5.71 18.10 -17.47
C MET A 30 -5.16 19.10 -16.45
N GLU A 31 -5.70 19.11 -15.23
CA GLU A 31 -5.17 19.93 -14.14
C GLU A 31 -3.69 19.61 -13.84
N ALA A 32 -3.35 18.31 -13.75
CA ALA A 32 -1.98 17.87 -13.51
C ALA A 32 -1.03 18.27 -14.65
N ILE A 33 -1.47 18.14 -15.90
CA ILE A 33 -0.72 18.54 -17.08
C ILE A 33 -0.47 20.06 -17.04
N ASN A 34 -1.52 20.86 -16.80
CA ASN A 34 -1.43 22.32 -16.74
C ASN A 34 -0.55 22.81 -15.59
N ALA A 35 -0.49 22.06 -14.48
CA ALA A 35 0.38 22.37 -13.36
C ALA A 35 1.87 22.06 -13.62
N LEU A 36 2.19 21.14 -14.54
CA LEU A 36 3.57 20.75 -14.88
C LEU A 36 4.13 21.53 -16.06
N LEU A 37 3.34 21.73 -17.11
CA LEU A 37 3.80 22.32 -18.39
C LEU A 37 4.55 23.65 -18.29
N PRO A 38 4.19 24.61 -17.39
CA PRO A 38 4.89 25.88 -17.26
C PRO A 38 6.31 25.77 -16.70
N TYR A 39 6.67 24.64 -16.12
CA TYR A 39 7.94 24.44 -15.43
C TYR A 39 8.86 23.48 -16.19
N THR A 40 10.17 23.66 -15.98
CA THR A 40 11.19 22.75 -16.53
C THR A 40 11.45 21.55 -15.64
N ASN A 41 10.99 21.59 -14.38
CA ASN A 41 11.09 20.48 -13.44
C ASN A 41 9.87 20.43 -12.53
N GLY A 42 9.56 19.22 -12.07
CA GLY A 42 8.45 19.03 -11.14
C GLY A 42 8.08 17.57 -10.96
N ILE A 43 7.36 17.31 -9.87
CA ILE A 43 6.87 15.99 -9.53
C ILE A 43 5.34 15.96 -9.61
N LEU A 44 4.83 14.96 -10.32
CA LEU A 44 3.44 14.53 -10.26
C LEU A 44 3.28 13.50 -9.15
N HIS A 45 2.67 13.90 -8.04
CA HIS A 45 2.28 13.00 -6.97
C HIS A 45 0.82 12.56 -7.17
N ALA A 46 0.64 11.32 -7.60
CA ALA A 46 -0.69 10.79 -7.85
C ALA A 46 -0.78 9.30 -7.55
N THR A 47 -1.96 8.84 -7.11
CA THR A 47 -2.20 7.42 -6.80
C THR A 47 -1.98 6.51 -8.00
N THR A 48 -1.89 5.19 -7.77
CA THR A 48 -1.66 4.22 -8.85
C THR A 48 -2.80 4.19 -9.88
N ALA A 49 -4.03 4.51 -9.48
CA ALA A 49 -5.22 4.51 -10.36
C ALA A 49 -5.42 5.83 -11.13
N PHE A 50 -4.62 6.87 -10.86
CA PHE A 50 -4.74 8.19 -11.50
C PHE A 50 -4.50 8.15 -13.02
N GLY A 51 -3.67 7.25 -13.51
CA GLY A 51 -3.25 7.20 -14.91
C GLY A 51 -2.02 8.06 -15.21
N LYS A 52 -1.02 8.05 -14.32
CA LYS A 52 0.26 8.79 -14.47
C LYS A 52 0.90 8.62 -15.85
N THR A 53 0.87 7.40 -16.40
CA THR A 53 1.43 7.09 -17.72
C THR A 53 0.67 7.80 -18.85
N VAL A 54 -0.66 7.88 -18.76
CA VAL A 54 -1.51 8.61 -19.73
C VAL A 54 -1.23 10.11 -19.64
N THR A 55 -1.15 10.66 -18.43
CA THR A 55 -0.78 12.07 -18.19
C THR A 55 0.59 12.39 -18.79
N ALA A 56 1.57 11.49 -18.60
CA ALA A 56 2.91 11.65 -19.17
C ALA A 56 2.89 11.60 -20.71
N ALA A 57 2.13 10.68 -21.32
CA ALA A 57 1.95 10.62 -22.78
C ALA A 57 1.36 11.94 -23.32
N ALA A 58 0.36 12.49 -22.65
CA ALA A 58 -0.22 13.78 -23.00
C ALA A 58 0.77 14.94 -22.87
N ILE A 59 1.64 14.93 -21.86
CA ILE A 59 2.73 15.91 -21.69
C ILE A 59 3.73 15.79 -22.85
N ILE A 60 4.16 14.58 -23.20
CA ILE A 60 5.07 14.34 -24.35
C ILE A 60 4.48 14.92 -25.63
N ALA A 61 3.20 14.66 -25.92
CA ALA A 61 2.51 15.16 -27.09
C ALA A 61 2.38 16.70 -27.12
N ARG A 62 2.34 17.35 -25.96
CA ARG A 62 2.31 18.84 -25.86
C ARG A 62 3.68 19.47 -25.95
N LYS A 63 4.69 18.87 -25.35
CA LYS A 63 6.08 19.34 -25.41
C LYS A 63 6.71 19.15 -26.79
N LYS A 64 6.34 18.06 -27.49
CA LYS A 64 6.84 17.72 -28.85
C LYS A 64 8.36 17.74 -28.96
N VAL A 65 9.03 17.20 -27.93
CA VAL A 65 10.49 17.13 -27.83
C VAL A 65 10.87 15.67 -27.57
N ASN A 66 12.00 15.25 -28.11
CA ASN A 66 12.47 13.89 -27.91
C ASN A 66 12.61 13.57 -26.42
N THR A 67 12.12 12.40 -26.05
CA THR A 67 11.85 12.06 -24.65
C THR A 67 12.49 10.75 -24.24
N LEU A 68 13.14 10.75 -23.07
CA LEU A 68 13.61 9.53 -22.38
C LEU A 68 12.73 9.26 -21.16
N ILE A 69 12.20 8.06 -21.07
CA ILE A 69 11.49 7.57 -19.88
C ILE A 69 12.40 6.60 -19.12
N LEU A 70 12.68 6.90 -17.86
CA LEU A 70 13.49 6.07 -16.98
C LEU A 70 12.58 5.26 -16.06
N VAL A 71 12.76 3.94 -16.10
CA VAL A 71 12.02 2.98 -15.28
C VAL A 71 12.96 2.07 -14.50
N HIS A 72 12.50 1.50 -13.39
CA HIS A 72 13.35 0.67 -12.53
C HIS A 72 13.13 -0.85 -12.73
N SER A 73 12.15 -1.28 -13.53
CA SER A 73 11.90 -2.69 -13.78
C SER A 73 11.50 -2.99 -15.23
N LYS A 74 11.80 -4.22 -15.69
CA LYS A 74 11.42 -4.69 -17.03
C LYS A 74 9.90 -4.75 -17.23
N ALA A 75 9.15 -5.01 -16.16
CA ALA A 75 7.70 -5.02 -16.21
C ALA A 75 7.15 -3.62 -16.52
N LEU A 76 7.68 -2.59 -15.86
CA LEU A 76 7.33 -1.20 -16.15
C LEU A 76 7.77 -0.79 -17.55
N LEU A 77 8.96 -1.19 -18.00
CA LEU A 77 9.43 -0.90 -19.35
C LEU A 77 8.42 -1.40 -20.40
N LYS A 78 7.96 -2.64 -20.25
CA LYS A 78 6.93 -3.20 -21.13
C LYS A 78 5.60 -2.45 -21.01
N GLN A 79 5.14 -2.18 -19.80
CA GLN A 79 3.89 -1.44 -19.55
C GLN A 79 3.93 -0.04 -20.19
N TRP A 80 5.04 0.68 -20.04
CA TRP A 80 5.23 1.99 -20.66
C TRP A 80 5.20 1.88 -22.18
N HIS A 81 5.90 0.91 -22.76
CA HIS A 81 5.90 0.68 -24.20
C HIS A 81 4.48 0.44 -24.72
N ASP A 82 3.73 -0.48 -24.09
CA ASP A 82 2.37 -0.82 -24.50
C ASP A 82 1.44 0.41 -24.40
N ARG A 83 1.52 1.17 -23.29
CA ARG A 83 0.71 2.37 -23.09
C ARG A 83 1.07 3.54 -24.00
N LEU A 84 2.35 3.80 -24.23
CA LEU A 84 2.74 4.83 -25.19
C LEU A 84 2.31 4.48 -26.62
N THR A 85 2.36 3.20 -26.98
CA THR A 85 1.85 2.72 -28.28
C THR A 85 0.35 2.92 -28.41
N GLU A 86 -0.40 2.79 -27.31
CA GLU A 86 -1.86 3.00 -27.28
C GLU A 86 -2.23 4.49 -27.36
N PHE A 87 -1.50 5.35 -26.64
CA PHE A 87 -1.89 6.76 -26.43
C PHE A 87 -1.14 7.77 -27.30
N LEU A 88 -0.11 7.36 -28.04
CA LEU A 88 0.65 8.27 -28.91
C LEU A 88 0.59 7.83 -30.38
N ASN A 89 0.28 8.78 -31.25
CA ASN A 89 0.54 8.66 -32.66
C ASN A 89 1.84 9.41 -32.99
N ILE A 90 2.88 8.66 -33.36
CA ILE A 90 4.22 9.16 -33.64
C ILE A 90 4.46 9.06 -35.15
N ASP A 91 4.69 10.20 -35.79
CA ASP A 91 5.11 10.26 -37.19
C ASP A 91 6.57 9.85 -37.29
N TYR A 92 6.78 8.59 -37.63
CA TYR A 92 8.09 7.97 -37.74
C TYR A 92 8.24 7.34 -39.11
N PRO A 93 9.31 7.61 -39.85
CA PRO A 93 9.54 6.97 -41.14
C PRO A 93 9.64 5.46 -40.95
N LYS A 94 8.73 4.71 -41.56
CA LYS A 94 8.70 3.25 -41.47
C LYS A 94 9.93 2.68 -42.18
N HIS A 95 11.00 2.49 -41.45
CA HIS A 95 12.16 1.73 -41.93
C HIS A 95 11.86 0.23 -41.77
N GLU A 96 11.64 -0.42 -42.92
CA GLU A 96 11.59 -1.88 -42.99
C GLU A 96 13.01 -2.43 -43.13
N GLU A 97 13.61 -2.88 -42.05
CA GLU A 97 14.83 -3.69 -42.15
C GLU A 97 14.48 -5.18 -42.20
N LYS A 98 15.13 -5.88 -43.15
CA LYS A 98 15.12 -7.34 -43.18
C LYS A 98 16.20 -7.84 -42.25
N ASN A 99 15.85 -8.67 -41.26
CA ASN A 99 16.85 -9.33 -40.41
C ASN A 99 17.73 -10.27 -41.26
N LYS A 100 18.88 -10.73 -40.73
CA LYS A 100 19.81 -11.67 -41.39
C LYS A 100 19.14 -12.96 -41.90
N ARG A 101 17.89 -13.24 -41.54
CA ARG A 101 17.07 -14.38 -41.98
C ARG A 101 15.92 -13.96 -42.94
N GLY A 102 15.95 -12.74 -43.49
CA GLY A 102 14.97 -12.26 -44.49
C GLY A 102 13.57 -11.92 -43.91
N ARG A 103 13.34 -12.02 -42.61
CA ARG A 103 12.05 -11.65 -42.01
C ARG A 103 11.97 -10.14 -41.82
N ARG A 104 10.88 -9.53 -42.25
CA ARG A 104 10.58 -8.11 -42.00
C ARG A 104 10.45 -7.87 -40.51
N LYS A 105 11.24 -6.95 -39.96
CA LYS A 105 11.14 -6.46 -38.59
C LYS A 105 10.35 -5.17 -38.64
N VAL A 106 9.14 -5.16 -38.08
CA VAL A 106 8.38 -3.92 -37.90
C VAL A 106 9.04 -3.20 -36.70
N PHE A 107 9.61 -2.03 -36.97
CA PHE A 107 10.16 -1.20 -35.91
C PHE A 107 9.02 -0.50 -35.17
N SER A 108 9.06 -0.59 -33.83
CA SER A 108 8.24 0.27 -32.99
C SER A 108 8.83 1.69 -33.03
N PRO A 109 8.02 2.75 -33.16
CA PRO A 109 8.50 4.14 -33.04
C PRO A 109 8.93 4.49 -31.61
N ILE A 110 8.75 3.57 -30.66
CA ILE A 110 9.17 3.68 -29.27
C ILE A 110 10.33 2.73 -29.05
N GLY A 111 11.50 3.28 -28.73
CA GLY A 111 12.70 2.51 -28.44
C GLY A 111 12.72 1.98 -27.02
N CYS A 112 13.44 0.88 -26.82
CA CYS A 112 13.63 0.27 -25.50
C CYS A 112 15.09 -0.06 -25.28
N PHE A 113 15.56 0.15 -24.04
CA PHE A 113 16.91 -0.18 -23.62
C PHE A 113 16.92 -0.93 -22.30
N ASP A 114 17.41 -2.16 -22.33
CA ASP A 114 17.66 -2.97 -21.15
C ASP A 114 18.86 -3.92 -21.36
N SER A 115 19.16 -4.79 -20.39
CA SER A 115 20.22 -5.79 -20.49
C SER A 115 20.02 -6.82 -21.62
N SER A 116 18.84 -6.92 -22.21
CA SER A 116 18.52 -7.88 -23.28
C SER A 116 18.59 -7.28 -24.69
N GLY A 117 18.63 -5.95 -24.82
CA GLY A 117 18.68 -5.31 -26.13
C GLY A 117 18.69 -3.79 -26.10
N ASN A 118 19.06 -3.23 -27.24
CA ASN A 118 19.04 -1.80 -27.52
C ASN A 118 18.27 -1.53 -28.81
N THR A 119 17.18 -0.78 -28.72
CA THR A 119 16.38 -0.31 -29.85
C THR A 119 16.11 1.20 -29.74
N LEU A 120 17.02 1.96 -29.11
CA LEU A 120 16.89 3.41 -28.97
C LEU A 120 16.89 4.09 -30.35
N HIS A 121 16.00 5.08 -30.49
CA HIS A 121 15.86 5.86 -31.73
C HIS A 121 16.13 7.34 -31.51
N GLY A 122 16.27 7.80 -30.27
CA GLY A 122 16.42 9.21 -29.95
C GLY A 122 15.16 10.06 -30.17
N ILE A 123 13.97 9.40 -30.21
CA ILE A 123 12.66 10.06 -30.40
C ILE A 123 11.85 9.95 -29.12
N ILE A 124 11.29 8.78 -28.86
CA ILE A 124 10.67 8.44 -27.58
C ILE A 124 11.23 7.09 -27.17
N ASP A 125 12.01 7.09 -26.12
CA ASP A 125 12.74 5.92 -25.69
C ASP A 125 12.50 5.63 -24.22
N ILE A 126 12.47 4.34 -23.86
CA ILE A 126 12.28 3.86 -22.50
C ILE A 126 13.53 3.09 -22.10
N ALA A 127 14.17 3.48 -21.01
CA ALA A 127 15.38 2.81 -20.53
C ALA A 127 15.21 2.27 -19.11
N LEU A 128 15.70 1.05 -18.91
CA LEU A 128 15.89 0.50 -17.58
C LEU A 128 17.08 1.20 -16.91
N ILE A 129 16.85 1.93 -15.84
CA ILE A 129 17.85 2.83 -15.27
C ILE A 129 19.16 2.12 -14.88
N GLN A 130 19.07 0.86 -14.37
CA GLN A 130 20.25 0.06 -14.04
C GLN A 130 21.09 -0.28 -15.28
N SER A 131 20.48 -0.29 -16.47
CA SER A 131 21.18 -0.54 -17.74
C SER A 131 21.82 0.72 -18.32
N CYS A 132 21.52 1.90 -17.76
CA CYS A 132 22.12 3.17 -18.15
C CYS A 132 23.55 3.35 -17.60
N LEU A 133 23.98 2.49 -16.67
CA LEU A 133 25.35 2.44 -16.14
C LEU A 133 26.17 1.34 -16.84
N ASP A 134 27.44 1.61 -17.01
CA ASP A 134 28.46 0.70 -17.52
C ASP A 134 29.64 0.77 -16.56
N GLU A 135 29.81 -0.26 -15.71
CA GLU A 135 30.75 -0.27 -14.58
C GLU A 135 30.59 0.99 -13.71
N ASP A 136 31.44 2.00 -13.89
CA ASP A 136 31.44 3.24 -13.09
C ASP A 136 30.98 4.48 -13.87
N SER A 137 30.53 4.34 -15.13
CA SER A 137 30.16 5.47 -15.99
C SER A 137 28.73 5.38 -16.48
N VAL A 138 28.08 6.55 -16.63
CA VAL A 138 26.75 6.67 -17.22
C VAL A 138 26.89 6.69 -18.74
N LYS A 139 26.07 5.88 -19.42
CA LYS A 139 26.06 5.83 -20.90
C LYS A 139 25.70 7.19 -21.51
N PRO A 140 26.43 7.64 -22.54
CA PRO A 140 26.27 9.01 -23.09
C PRO A 140 24.84 9.34 -23.58
N PHE A 141 24.10 8.36 -24.11
CA PHE A 141 22.78 8.60 -24.71
C PHE A 141 21.79 9.27 -23.76
N VAL A 142 21.94 9.15 -22.42
CA VAL A 142 21.04 9.79 -21.44
C VAL A 142 21.06 11.33 -21.52
N GLN A 143 22.08 11.90 -22.18
CA GLN A 143 22.23 13.35 -22.36
C GLN A 143 21.58 13.88 -23.64
N ASP A 144 21.06 13.03 -24.52
CA ASP A 144 20.64 13.40 -25.87
C ASP A 144 19.17 13.84 -25.97
N TYR A 145 18.44 13.82 -24.86
CA TYR A 145 17.01 14.12 -24.83
C TYR A 145 16.74 15.51 -24.21
N GLY A 146 15.67 16.15 -24.71
CA GLY A 146 15.21 17.43 -24.17
C GLY A 146 14.20 17.28 -23.04
N LEU A 147 13.51 16.14 -22.97
CA LEU A 147 12.58 15.80 -21.89
C LEU A 147 12.97 14.44 -21.28
N VAL A 148 13.06 14.40 -19.95
CA VAL A 148 13.22 13.14 -19.21
C VAL A 148 12.07 12.98 -18.25
N ILE A 149 11.47 11.78 -18.24
CA ILE A 149 10.41 11.39 -17.32
C ILE A 149 10.94 10.25 -16.45
N VAL A 150 10.88 10.41 -15.13
CA VAL A 150 11.36 9.43 -14.15
C VAL A 150 10.15 8.79 -13.48
N ASP A 151 9.87 7.55 -13.82
CA ASP A 151 8.76 6.81 -13.19
C ASP A 151 9.18 6.26 -11.83
N GLU A 152 8.23 6.28 -10.89
CA GLU A 152 8.43 5.94 -9.48
C GLU A 152 9.70 6.59 -8.91
N CYS A 153 9.80 7.91 -9.09
CA CYS A 153 10.98 8.71 -8.74
C CYS A 153 11.38 8.63 -7.25
N HIS A 154 10.55 8.05 -6.39
CA HIS A 154 10.90 7.75 -5.00
C HIS A 154 12.03 6.69 -4.87
N HIS A 155 12.36 5.95 -5.93
CA HIS A 155 13.52 5.05 -5.98
C HIS A 155 14.85 5.77 -6.23
N VAL A 156 14.85 7.08 -6.53
CA VAL A 156 16.03 7.90 -6.87
C VAL A 156 17.17 7.88 -5.84
N SER A 157 16.92 7.45 -4.62
CA SER A 157 17.96 7.42 -3.58
C SER A 157 18.92 6.22 -3.65
N SER A 158 18.82 5.34 -4.63
CA SER A 158 19.92 4.41 -4.89
C SER A 158 21.05 5.15 -5.59
N ILE A 159 22.28 4.85 -5.24
CA ILE A 159 23.48 5.46 -5.82
C ILE A 159 23.43 5.43 -7.35
N THR A 160 22.98 4.32 -7.92
CA THR A 160 22.79 4.14 -9.36
C THR A 160 21.81 5.16 -9.97
N PHE A 161 20.67 5.39 -9.32
CA PHE A 161 19.67 6.34 -9.78
C PHE A 161 20.20 7.76 -9.75
N GLU A 162 20.83 8.12 -8.63
CA GLU A 162 21.41 9.45 -8.46
C GLU A 162 22.48 9.75 -9.51
N GLN A 163 23.39 8.82 -9.76
CA GLN A 163 24.44 8.95 -10.78
C GLN A 163 23.85 9.20 -12.18
N VAL A 164 22.83 8.43 -12.57
CA VAL A 164 22.18 8.60 -13.88
C VAL A 164 21.51 9.96 -13.97
N LEU A 165 20.75 10.38 -12.95
CA LEU A 165 20.05 11.67 -12.96
C LEU A 165 20.99 12.86 -12.95
N MET A 166 22.10 12.80 -12.21
CA MET A 166 23.13 13.84 -12.23
C MET A 166 23.81 14.00 -13.59
N SER A 167 23.79 12.97 -14.43
CA SER A 167 24.38 12.99 -15.78
C SER A 167 23.43 13.50 -16.86
N ILE A 168 22.13 13.64 -16.55
CA ILE A 168 21.10 14.12 -17.47
C ILE A 168 21.33 15.61 -17.75
N LYS A 169 21.27 15.98 -19.03
CA LYS A 169 21.35 17.37 -19.51
C LYS A 169 20.03 17.90 -20.03
N ALA A 170 18.95 17.12 -19.96
CA ALA A 170 17.64 17.52 -20.46
C ALA A 170 17.18 18.85 -19.85
N HIS A 171 16.67 19.73 -20.70
CA HIS A 171 16.08 21.00 -20.24
C HIS A 171 14.84 20.78 -19.36
N THR A 172 14.11 19.68 -19.57
CA THR A 172 12.91 19.37 -18.79
C THR A 172 13.02 18.00 -18.13
N ILE A 173 12.76 17.93 -16.81
CA ILE A 173 12.76 16.69 -16.04
C ILE A 173 11.49 16.62 -15.19
N TYR A 174 10.69 15.58 -15.36
CA TYR A 174 9.50 15.33 -14.55
C TYR A 174 9.58 13.99 -13.82
N GLY A 175 9.31 14.03 -12.51
CA GLY A 175 9.16 12.83 -11.67
C GLY A 175 7.70 12.41 -11.54
N LEU A 176 7.43 11.11 -11.59
CA LEU A 176 6.12 10.54 -11.33
C LEU A 176 6.22 9.65 -10.10
N THR A 177 5.30 9.76 -9.15
CA THR A 177 5.28 8.87 -7.98
C THR A 177 3.91 8.80 -7.32
N ALA A 178 3.60 7.64 -6.71
CA ALA A 178 2.45 7.50 -5.82
C ALA A 178 2.81 7.77 -4.35
N THR A 179 4.10 7.82 -4.00
CA THR A 179 4.59 7.95 -2.62
C THR A 179 5.83 8.83 -2.57
N PRO A 180 5.68 10.17 -2.47
CA PRO A 180 6.83 11.09 -2.47
C PRO A 180 7.63 11.04 -1.16
N ILE A 181 7.05 10.49 -0.08
CA ILE A 181 7.68 10.39 1.24
C ILE A 181 8.37 9.03 1.37
N ARG A 182 9.64 9.05 1.76
CA ARG A 182 10.49 7.87 1.92
C ARG A 182 10.66 7.47 3.39
N LYS A 183 10.89 6.17 3.63
CA LYS A 183 11.20 5.64 4.97
C LYS A 183 12.51 6.15 5.57
N ASP A 184 13.50 6.36 4.70
CA ASP A 184 14.87 6.71 5.07
C ASP A 184 15.13 8.22 5.18
N GLY A 185 14.11 9.05 4.93
CA GLY A 185 14.24 10.51 4.99
C GLY A 185 15.00 11.16 3.82
N HIS A 186 15.43 10.39 2.81
CA HIS A 186 16.19 10.90 1.65
C HIS A 186 15.31 11.52 0.56
N GLN A 187 14.05 11.89 0.85
CA GLN A 187 13.22 12.66 -0.10
C GLN A 187 13.82 13.98 -0.61
N PRO A 188 14.70 14.71 0.11
CA PRO A 188 15.33 15.89 -0.46
C PRO A 188 16.07 15.64 -1.77
N ILE A 189 16.70 14.47 -1.93
CA ILE A 189 17.41 14.09 -3.17
C ILE A 189 16.44 14.03 -4.36
N ILE A 190 15.23 13.54 -4.16
CA ILE A 190 14.20 13.50 -5.21
C ILE A 190 13.85 14.91 -5.66
N PHE A 191 13.67 15.83 -4.70
CA PHE A 191 13.34 17.22 -4.99
C PHE A 191 14.50 17.97 -5.65
N MET A 192 15.74 17.64 -5.31
CA MET A 192 16.94 18.20 -5.96
C MET A 192 17.03 17.78 -7.42
N GLN A 193 16.66 16.56 -7.75
CA GLN A 193 16.79 16.01 -9.11
C GLN A 193 15.55 16.29 -9.99
N CYS A 194 14.35 16.09 -9.46
CA CYS A 194 13.12 16.19 -10.23
C CYS A 194 12.33 17.50 -10.00
N GLY A 195 12.77 18.33 -9.04
CA GLY A 195 12.05 19.57 -8.65
C GLY A 195 10.96 19.32 -7.60
N PRO A 196 10.22 20.36 -7.22
CA PRO A 196 9.16 20.27 -6.22
C PRO A 196 7.91 19.56 -6.75
N ILE A 197 7.04 19.15 -5.84
CA ILE A 197 5.71 18.63 -6.22
C ILE A 197 4.91 19.80 -6.83
N ARG A 198 4.54 19.68 -8.11
CA ARG A 198 3.74 20.67 -8.85
C ARG A 198 2.25 20.33 -8.81
N PHE A 199 1.93 19.04 -8.72
CA PHE A 199 0.57 18.58 -8.59
C PHE A 199 0.51 17.40 -7.62
N SER A 200 -0.48 17.41 -6.75
CA SER A 200 -0.76 16.31 -5.81
C SER A 200 -2.23 16.01 -5.83
N THR A 201 -2.57 14.76 -6.11
CA THR A 201 -3.97 14.32 -6.02
C THR A 201 -4.45 14.38 -4.58
N ASP A 202 -5.64 14.95 -4.36
CA ASP A 202 -6.35 14.79 -3.09
C ASP A 202 -6.96 13.37 -3.03
N VAL A 203 -6.40 12.56 -2.14
CA VAL A 203 -6.86 11.17 -1.96
C VAL A 203 -8.35 11.13 -1.58
N LYS A 204 -8.85 12.12 -0.82
CA LYS A 204 -10.25 12.16 -0.41
C LYS A 204 -11.18 12.45 -1.59
N SER A 205 -10.82 13.38 -2.47
CA SER A 205 -11.62 13.67 -3.66
C SER A 205 -11.64 12.48 -4.63
N GLN A 206 -10.53 11.77 -4.78
CA GLN A 206 -10.48 10.54 -5.58
C GLN A 206 -11.34 9.41 -5.00
N ILE A 207 -11.35 9.28 -3.66
CA ILE A 207 -12.22 8.31 -2.98
C ILE A 207 -13.69 8.62 -3.27
N ALA A 208 -14.09 9.89 -3.19
CA ALA A 208 -15.46 10.31 -3.41
C ALA A 208 -15.96 10.09 -4.86
N LYS A 209 -15.06 10.02 -5.83
CA LYS A 209 -15.38 9.83 -7.26
C LYS A 209 -15.45 8.34 -7.67
N GLN A 210 -14.96 7.42 -6.84
CA GLN A 210 -15.00 5.99 -7.16
C GLN A 210 -16.35 5.38 -6.80
N SER A 211 -16.83 4.47 -7.64
CA SER A 211 -18.17 3.88 -7.58
C SER A 211 -18.31 2.73 -6.56
N PHE A 212 -17.25 2.39 -5.82
CA PHE A 212 -17.22 1.24 -4.92
C PHE A 212 -16.77 1.61 -3.50
N ASP A 213 -17.32 0.90 -2.52
CA ASP A 213 -16.92 1.00 -1.11
C ASP A 213 -15.62 0.26 -0.81
N ARG A 214 -14.96 0.61 0.32
CA ARG A 214 -13.67 0.05 0.73
C ARG A 214 -13.72 -0.48 2.14
N PHE A 215 -13.56 -1.80 2.28
CA PHE A 215 -13.69 -2.47 3.56
C PHE A 215 -12.40 -3.16 4.00
N LEU A 216 -12.00 -2.90 5.24
CA LEU A 216 -10.97 -3.63 5.96
C LEU A 216 -11.65 -4.67 6.84
N ILE A 217 -11.21 -5.92 6.71
CA ILE A 217 -11.65 -7.06 7.53
C ILE A 217 -10.44 -7.49 8.38
N PRO A 218 -10.33 -7.01 9.63
CA PRO A 218 -9.28 -7.44 10.54
C PRO A 218 -9.55 -8.88 10.99
N ARG A 219 -8.56 -9.76 10.84
CA ARG A 219 -8.61 -11.17 11.25
C ARG A 219 -7.55 -11.43 12.32
N PHE A 220 -7.99 -11.57 13.55
CA PHE A 220 -7.08 -11.85 14.67
C PHE A 220 -6.71 -13.33 14.71
N THR A 221 -5.42 -13.63 14.81
CA THR A 221 -4.88 -14.98 14.87
C THR A 221 -4.49 -15.36 16.29
N SER A 222 -4.52 -16.65 16.59
CA SER A 222 -4.02 -17.19 17.86
C SER A 222 -2.52 -17.56 17.81
N TYR A 223 -1.83 -17.22 16.72
CA TYR A 223 -0.40 -17.50 16.59
C TYR A 223 0.39 -16.86 17.73
N ASN A 224 1.23 -17.64 18.36
CA ASN A 224 2.10 -17.24 19.46
C ASN A 224 3.43 -18.00 19.34
N SER A 225 4.55 -17.30 19.21
CA SER A 225 5.86 -17.93 19.25
C SER A 225 6.15 -18.39 20.69
N ILE A 226 6.51 -19.65 20.85
CA ILE A 226 6.86 -20.23 22.16
C ILE A 226 8.26 -19.73 22.63
N LEU A 227 8.99 -19.03 21.77
CA LEU A 227 10.37 -18.60 22.02
C LEU A 227 10.40 -17.30 22.82
N GLU A 228 11.10 -17.29 23.93
CA GLU A 228 11.27 -16.12 24.81
C GLU A 228 12.13 -15.01 24.20
N ASP A 229 12.98 -15.34 23.21
CA ASP A 229 13.89 -14.39 22.57
C ASP A 229 13.24 -13.63 21.41
N ARG A 230 13.67 -12.37 21.22
CA ARG A 230 13.24 -11.55 20.10
C ARG A 230 13.67 -12.17 18.76
N LEU A 231 12.72 -12.77 18.06
CA LEU A 231 12.94 -13.31 16.73
C LEU A 231 13.33 -12.22 15.74
N SER A 232 14.23 -12.55 14.80
CA SER A 232 14.43 -11.71 13.62
C SER A 232 13.13 -11.69 12.78
N ILE A 233 12.89 -10.59 12.07
CA ILE A 233 11.70 -10.49 11.16
C ILE A 233 11.70 -11.63 10.13
N ALA A 234 12.86 -12.02 9.63
CA ALA A 234 12.98 -13.11 8.66
C ALA A 234 12.58 -14.46 9.25
N THR A 235 13.00 -14.73 10.49
CA THR A 235 12.64 -15.95 11.24
C THR A 235 11.17 -15.97 11.59
N LEU A 236 10.63 -14.84 12.06
CA LEU A 236 9.21 -14.71 12.36
C LEU A 236 8.35 -14.96 11.12
N TYR A 237 8.69 -14.38 9.97
CA TYR A 237 7.99 -14.62 8.71
C TYR A 237 8.08 -16.10 8.26
N LYS A 238 9.18 -16.78 8.57
CA LYS A 238 9.29 -18.22 8.32
C LYS A 238 8.23 -18.97 9.14
N TYR A 239 8.20 -18.77 10.44
CA TYR A 239 7.27 -19.45 11.33
C TYR A 239 5.80 -19.14 11.01
N LEU A 240 5.47 -17.85 10.78
CA LEU A 240 4.11 -17.46 10.36
C LEU A 240 3.69 -18.13 9.04
N SER A 241 4.62 -18.32 8.11
CA SER A 241 4.33 -18.97 6.83
C SER A 241 4.18 -20.50 6.93
N GLU A 242 4.72 -21.10 7.99
CA GLU A 242 4.69 -22.54 8.26
C GLU A 242 3.58 -22.93 9.24
N ASP A 243 2.96 -21.95 9.93
CA ASP A 243 1.89 -22.21 10.89
C ASP A 243 0.62 -22.71 10.20
N GLU A 244 0.23 -23.93 10.52
CA GLU A 244 -0.86 -24.61 9.83
C GLU A 244 -2.23 -24.06 10.22
N ILE A 245 -2.44 -23.70 11.48
CA ILE A 245 -3.71 -23.13 11.97
C ILE A 245 -3.97 -21.80 11.28
N ARG A 246 -2.95 -20.96 11.20
CA ARG A 246 -3.01 -19.67 10.52
C ARG A 246 -3.24 -19.82 9.02
N ASN A 247 -2.55 -20.74 8.37
CA ASN A 247 -2.72 -21.02 6.95
C ASN A 247 -4.12 -21.56 6.62
N ASN A 248 -4.66 -22.42 7.47
CA ASN A 248 -6.03 -22.94 7.30
C ASN A 248 -7.08 -21.83 7.45
N LEU A 249 -6.93 -20.93 8.42
CA LEU A 249 -7.78 -19.74 8.55
C LEU A 249 -7.74 -18.87 7.27
N ILE A 250 -6.54 -18.62 6.72
CA ILE A 250 -6.37 -17.86 5.47
C ILE A 250 -7.09 -18.55 4.31
N VAL A 251 -6.89 -19.86 4.14
CA VAL A 251 -7.50 -20.64 3.06
C VAL A 251 -9.04 -20.66 3.19
N GLU A 252 -9.55 -20.83 4.40
CA GLU A 252 -11.00 -20.79 4.67
C GLU A 252 -11.63 -19.45 4.27
N ASP A 253 -11.02 -18.34 4.68
CA ASP A 253 -11.48 -16.98 4.32
C ASP A 253 -11.43 -16.74 2.80
N ILE A 254 -10.40 -17.25 2.11
CA ILE A 254 -10.28 -17.15 0.65
C ILE A 254 -11.40 -17.96 -0.02
N CYS A 255 -11.63 -19.21 0.40
CA CYS A 255 -12.69 -20.05 -0.16
C CYS A 255 -14.06 -19.40 0.03
N LYS A 256 -14.34 -18.82 1.21
CA LYS A 256 -15.58 -18.05 1.44
C LYS A 256 -15.70 -16.87 0.47
N ALA A 257 -14.64 -16.08 0.29
CA ALA A 257 -14.64 -14.95 -0.64
C ALA A 257 -14.91 -15.41 -2.09
N VAL A 258 -14.23 -16.46 -2.56
CA VAL A 258 -14.41 -16.99 -3.92
C VAL A 258 -15.83 -17.53 -4.13
N ASN A 259 -16.39 -18.23 -3.15
CA ASN A 259 -17.77 -18.75 -3.23
C ASN A 259 -18.82 -17.63 -3.29
N THR A 260 -18.45 -16.42 -2.88
CA THR A 260 -19.30 -15.22 -3.01
C THR A 260 -19.04 -14.44 -4.31
N GLY A 261 -18.35 -15.06 -5.28
CA GLY A 261 -18.09 -14.48 -6.60
C GLY A 261 -16.92 -13.48 -6.64
N ARG A 262 -16.11 -13.39 -5.58
CA ARG A 262 -14.98 -12.45 -5.54
C ARG A 262 -13.74 -12.99 -6.26
N THR A 263 -12.90 -12.08 -6.71
CA THR A 263 -11.62 -12.38 -7.36
C THR A 263 -10.46 -11.94 -6.47
N PRO A 264 -9.99 -12.81 -5.55
CA PRO A 264 -8.97 -12.45 -4.58
C PRO A 264 -7.56 -12.55 -5.13
N ILE A 265 -6.70 -11.67 -4.59
CA ILE A 265 -5.24 -11.77 -4.63
C ILE A 265 -4.70 -11.96 -3.22
N ILE A 266 -3.83 -12.95 -3.04
CA ILE A 266 -3.14 -13.24 -1.79
C ILE A 266 -1.69 -12.80 -1.91
N LEU A 267 -1.25 -11.97 -0.98
CA LEU A 267 0.12 -11.48 -0.95
C LEU A 267 0.91 -12.02 0.24
N THR A 268 2.06 -12.56 -0.08
CA THR A 268 3.06 -13.00 0.89
C THR A 268 4.46 -12.54 0.47
N ASN A 269 5.42 -12.55 1.40
CA ASN A 269 6.80 -12.17 1.12
C ASN A 269 7.73 -13.38 0.86
N ARG A 270 7.18 -14.60 0.89
CA ARG A 270 7.95 -15.85 0.77
C ARG A 270 7.42 -16.73 -0.35
N THR A 271 8.31 -17.14 -1.25
CA THR A 271 7.96 -18.02 -2.38
C THR A 271 7.45 -19.39 -1.91
N ALA A 272 8.06 -19.95 -0.85
CA ALA A 272 7.59 -21.20 -0.25
C ALA A 272 6.14 -21.09 0.25
N HIS A 273 5.78 -19.96 0.86
CA HIS A 273 4.42 -19.72 1.33
C HIS A 273 3.41 -19.60 0.17
N VAL A 274 3.83 -19.03 -0.97
CA VAL A 274 3.00 -19.04 -2.20
C VAL A 274 2.66 -20.47 -2.60
N SER A 275 3.65 -21.38 -2.57
CA SER A 275 3.44 -22.79 -2.94
C SER A 275 2.49 -23.49 -1.96
N VAL A 276 2.69 -23.33 -0.66
CA VAL A 276 1.83 -23.91 0.38
C VAL A 276 0.37 -23.47 0.23
N LEU A 277 0.12 -22.18 0.12
CA LEU A 277 -1.23 -21.65 -0.02
C LEU A 277 -1.87 -22.07 -1.36
N ALA A 278 -1.10 -22.03 -2.45
CA ALA A 278 -1.60 -22.43 -3.76
C ALA A 278 -1.98 -23.93 -3.79
N GLU A 279 -1.21 -24.81 -3.16
CA GLU A 279 -1.53 -26.24 -3.07
C GLU A 279 -2.82 -26.48 -2.29
N LYS A 280 -2.95 -25.88 -1.11
CA LYS A 280 -4.18 -25.97 -0.29
C LYS A 280 -5.40 -25.46 -1.08
N LEU A 281 -5.28 -24.36 -1.82
CA LEU A 281 -6.39 -23.77 -2.59
C LEU A 281 -6.78 -24.61 -3.83
N LYS A 282 -5.82 -25.25 -4.50
CA LYS A 282 -6.10 -26.13 -5.66
C LYS A 282 -6.97 -27.32 -5.32
N ALA A 283 -7.06 -27.71 -4.06
CA ALA A 283 -7.96 -28.78 -3.61
C ALA A 283 -9.46 -28.42 -3.76
N THR A 284 -9.78 -27.13 -3.75
CA THR A 284 -11.16 -26.64 -3.77
C THR A 284 -11.47 -25.67 -4.91
N ILE A 285 -10.46 -24.98 -5.45
CA ILE A 285 -10.64 -23.93 -6.46
C ILE A 285 -9.95 -24.30 -7.77
N LYS A 286 -10.72 -24.28 -8.87
CA LYS A 286 -10.24 -24.70 -10.20
C LYS A 286 -9.08 -23.85 -10.74
N ASN A 287 -9.18 -22.53 -10.63
CA ASN A 287 -8.20 -21.63 -11.20
C ASN A 287 -7.39 -20.90 -10.10
N VAL A 288 -6.27 -21.50 -9.74
CA VAL A 288 -5.27 -20.91 -8.84
C VAL A 288 -4.02 -20.58 -9.64
N ILE A 289 -3.68 -19.28 -9.72
CA ILE A 289 -2.51 -18.77 -10.44
C ILE A 289 -1.46 -18.31 -9.44
N SER A 290 -0.25 -18.87 -9.52
CA SER A 290 0.89 -18.47 -8.69
C SER A 290 1.78 -17.50 -9.44
N LEU A 291 2.07 -16.33 -8.84
CA LEU A 291 2.92 -15.29 -9.42
C LEU A 291 4.08 -14.96 -8.49
N THR A 292 5.28 -15.41 -8.85
CA THR A 292 6.50 -15.18 -8.06
C THR A 292 7.61 -14.59 -8.90
N GLY A 293 8.55 -13.92 -8.24
CA GLY A 293 9.78 -13.46 -8.86
C GLY A 293 10.73 -14.60 -9.27
N ALA A 294 10.56 -15.76 -8.61
CA ALA A 294 11.34 -16.97 -8.83
C ALA A 294 10.81 -17.74 -10.01
N GLY A 295 11.17 -18.11 -10.96
CA GLY A 295 10.61 -18.83 -12.12
C GLY A 295 11.16 -18.29 -13.43
N THR A 296 11.15 -19.11 -14.44
CA THR A 296 11.65 -18.78 -15.77
C THR A 296 10.76 -17.72 -16.43
N THR A 297 11.32 -16.99 -17.38
CA THR A 297 10.58 -16.03 -18.21
C THR A 297 9.40 -16.70 -18.93
N ARG A 298 9.55 -17.97 -19.30
CA ARG A 298 8.52 -18.78 -19.95
C ARG A 298 7.35 -19.05 -18.99
N GLU A 299 7.62 -19.53 -17.78
CA GLU A 299 6.58 -19.80 -16.77
C GLU A 299 5.79 -18.55 -16.41
N LYS A 300 6.47 -17.41 -16.25
CA LYS A 300 5.81 -16.12 -16.00
C LYS A 300 4.90 -15.71 -17.16
N ARG A 301 5.33 -15.91 -18.40
CA ARG A 301 4.54 -15.61 -19.58
C ARG A 301 3.33 -16.52 -19.69
N GLU A 302 3.50 -17.81 -19.45
CA GLU A 302 2.41 -18.80 -19.45
C GLU A 302 1.37 -18.50 -18.37
N ALA A 303 1.81 -18.15 -17.15
CA ALA A 303 0.92 -17.74 -16.07
C ALA A 303 0.10 -16.49 -16.43
N MET A 304 0.73 -15.48 -17.04
CA MET A 304 0.03 -14.26 -17.49
C MET A 304 -0.93 -14.53 -18.64
N GLN A 305 -0.57 -15.39 -19.60
CA GLN A 305 -1.47 -15.79 -20.69
C GLN A 305 -2.68 -16.54 -20.13
N ARG A 306 -2.45 -17.50 -19.22
CA ARG A 306 -3.52 -18.24 -18.56
C ARG A 306 -4.47 -17.30 -17.80
N LEU A 307 -3.93 -16.30 -17.09
CA LEU A 307 -4.72 -15.30 -16.38
C LEU A 307 -5.67 -14.52 -17.30
N GLN A 308 -5.22 -14.19 -18.52
CA GLN A 308 -6.01 -13.47 -19.51
C GLN A 308 -7.07 -14.32 -20.21
N THR A 309 -6.94 -15.66 -20.17
CA THR A 309 -7.87 -16.58 -20.86
C THR A 309 -8.98 -17.11 -19.94
N ILE A 310 -8.91 -16.88 -18.63
CA ILE A 310 -9.95 -17.33 -17.68
C ILE A 310 -11.17 -16.43 -17.81
N PRO A 311 -12.35 -17.00 -18.14
CA PRO A 311 -13.59 -16.23 -18.25
C PRO A 311 -13.98 -15.56 -16.93
N ASP A 312 -14.68 -14.43 -17.02
CA ASP A 312 -15.15 -13.69 -15.84
C ASP A 312 -16.16 -14.49 -14.98
N SER A 313 -16.88 -15.41 -15.61
CA SER A 313 -17.81 -16.32 -14.94
C SER A 313 -17.13 -17.42 -14.13
N GLU A 314 -15.83 -17.67 -14.34
CA GLU A 314 -15.09 -18.70 -13.60
C GLU A 314 -14.44 -18.14 -12.33
N GLN A 315 -14.38 -18.98 -11.31
CA GLN A 315 -13.62 -18.69 -10.09
C GLN A 315 -12.13 -18.53 -10.39
N LEU A 316 -11.50 -17.54 -9.82
CA LEU A 316 -10.08 -17.24 -9.97
C LEU A 316 -9.48 -16.78 -8.65
N VAL A 317 -8.31 -17.32 -8.32
CA VAL A 317 -7.48 -16.90 -7.19
C VAL A 317 -6.06 -16.66 -7.67
N ILE A 318 -5.46 -15.56 -7.26
CA ILE A 318 -4.06 -15.24 -7.52
C ILE A 318 -3.28 -15.31 -6.21
N VAL A 319 -2.24 -16.13 -6.15
CA VAL A 319 -1.30 -16.18 -5.01
C VAL A 319 0.04 -15.63 -5.45
N ALA A 320 0.52 -14.55 -4.85
CA ALA A 320 1.68 -13.84 -5.37
C ALA A 320 2.64 -13.38 -4.29
N THR A 321 3.91 -13.17 -4.69
CA THR A 321 4.83 -12.41 -3.85
C THR A 321 4.59 -10.91 -4.03
N GLY A 322 4.67 -10.16 -2.92
CA GLY A 322 4.42 -8.72 -2.94
C GLY A 322 5.32 -7.97 -3.92
N LYS A 323 6.58 -8.39 -4.07
CA LYS A 323 7.50 -7.79 -5.04
C LYS A 323 6.99 -7.91 -6.48
N TYR A 324 6.42 -9.06 -6.86
CA TYR A 324 5.91 -9.27 -8.22
C TYR A 324 4.69 -8.37 -8.52
N VAL A 325 3.78 -8.22 -7.55
CA VAL A 325 2.55 -7.43 -7.70
C VAL A 325 2.81 -5.92 -7.59
N GLY A 326 3.81 -5.53 -6.81
CA GLY A 326 4.21 -4.12 -6.65
C GLY A 326 4.65 -3.47 -7.96
N GLU A 327 5.30 -4.23 -8.84
CA GLU A 327 5.95 -3.72 -10.04
C GLU A 327 5.19 -4.11 -11.33
N GLY A 328 4.27 -3.25 -11.79
CA GLY A 328 3.70 -3.38 -13.13
C GLY A 328 2.59 -4.42 -13.32
N PHE A 329 2.15 -5.12 -12.26
CA PHE A 329 1.01 -6.02 -12.34
C PHE A 329 -0.31 -5.24 -12.36
N ASP A 330 -1.14 -5.44 -13.36
CA ASP A 330 -2.45 -4.80 -13.52
C ASP A 330 -3.50 -5.82 -13.96
N TYR A 331 -4.52 -6.02 -13.12
CA TYR A 331 -5.65 -6.92 -13.41
C TYR A 331 -6.92 -6.34 -12.79
N PRO A 332 -7.74 -5.60 -13.58
CA PRO A 332 -8.86 -4.80 -13.08
C PRO A 332 -9.96 -5.58 -12.35
N ARG A 333 -10.14 -6.86 -12.67
CA ARG A 333 -11.13 -7.75 -12.03
C ARG A 333 -10.89 -7.96 -10.53
N LEU A 334 -9.67 -7.71 -10.01
CA LEU A 334 -9.36 -7.89 -8.59
C LEU A 334 -10.22 -7.00 -7.69
N ASP A 335 -10.83 -7.58 -6.70
CA ASP A 335 -11.68 -6.89 -5.72
C ASP A 335 -11.35 -7.21 -4.25
N THR A 336 -10.55 -8.23 -3.99
CA THR A 336 -10.21 -8.65 -2.63
C THR A 336 -8.70 -8.90 -2.48
N LEU A 337 -8.11 -8.37 -1.43
CA LEU A 337 -6.70 -8.57 -1.07
C LEU A 337 -6.61 -9.30 0.27
N PHE A 338 -5.82 -10.37 0.30
CA PHE A 338 -5.44 -11.09 1.51
C PHE A 338 -3.96 -10.82 1.82
N LEU A 339 -3.68 -10.16 2.93
CA LEU A 339 -2.32 -9.94 3.41
C LEU A 339 -1.86 -11.13 4.25
N ALA A 340 -1.41 -12.20 3.61
CA ALA A 340 -1.03 -13.44 4.27
C ALA A 340 0.21 -13.31 5.18
N LEU A 341 1.07 -12.32 4.98
CA LEU A 341 2.14 -11.94 5.91
C LEU A 341 2.11 -10.44 6.19
N PRO A 342 2.49 -10.02 7.42
CA PRO A 342 2.46 -8.61 7.81
C PRO A 342 3.39 -7.74 6.94
N ILE A 343 2.94 -6.54 6.62
CA ILE A 343 3.75 -5.48 6.02
C ILE A 343 3.74 -4.27 6.94
N SER A 344 4.84 -3.52 7.00
CA SER A 344 4.95 -2.36 7.90
C SER A 344 4.92 -1.01 7.19
N TRP A 345 5.06 -0.98 5.86
CA TRP A 345 5.24 0.26 5.13
C TRP A 345 3.95 0.75 4.46
N LYS A 346 3.56 2.00 4.78
CA LYS A 346 2.36 2.67 4.23
C LYS A 346 2.37 2.74 2.69
N GLY A 347 3.52 3.04 2.08
CA GLY A 347 3.65 3.11 0.62
C GLY A 347 3.35 1.78 -0.07
N LEU A 348 3.86 0.67 0.48
CA LEU A 348 3.61 -0.66 -0.04
C LEU A 348 2.13 -1.06 0.07
N LEU A 349 1.50 -0.71 1.21
CA LEU A 349 0.06 -0.91 1.39
C LEU A 349 -0.75 -0.14 0.33
N THR A 350 -0.39 1.13 0.08
CA THR A 350 -1.06 1.97 -0.92
C THR A 350 -0.90 1.39 -2.34
N GLN A 351 0.28 0.85 -2.67
CA GLN A 351 0.51 0.18 -3.95
C GLN A 351 -0.36 -1.07 -4.10
N TYR A 352 -0.41 -1.93 -3.09
CA TYR A 352 -1.19 -3.17 -3.14
C TYR A 352 -2.70 -2.90 -3.17
N ALA A 353 -3.19 -2.03 -2.29
CA ALA A 353 -4.59 -1.60 -2.29
C ALA A 353 -4.98 -0.94 -3.62
N GLY A 354 -4.08 -0.14 -4.20
CA GLY A 354 -4.29 0.51 -5.50
C GLY A 354 -4.53 -0.46 -6.67
N ARG A 355 -4.12 -1.74 -6.54
CA ARG A 355 -4.43 -2.77 -7.55
C ARG A 355 -5.92 -3.16 -7.53
N LEU A 356 -6.59 -3.01 -6.39
CA LEU A 356 -8.03 -3.24 -6.26
C LEU A 356 -8.85 -2.04 -6.76
N HIS A 357 -8.27 -0.84 -6.75
CA HIS A 357 -8.98 0.41 -7.04
C HIS A 357 -9.16 0.70 -8.54
N ARG A 358 -8.96 -0.31 -9.40
CA ARG A 358 -9.29 -0.22 -10.82
C ARG A 358 -10.79 -0.38 -11.01
N GLU A 359 -11.37 0.52 -11.79
CA GLU A 359 -12.76 0.39 -12.22
C GLU A 359 -12.93 -0.91 -13.01
N TYR A 360 -13.99 -1.62 -12.72
CA TYR A 360 -14.38 -2.85 -13.39
C TYR A 360 -15.90 -3.02 -13.29
N GLU A 361 -16.53 -3.47 -14.38
CA GLU A 361 -17.97 -3.63 -14.43
C GLU A 361 -18.47 -4.59 -13.34
N GLY A 362 -19.49 -4.17 -12.60
CA GLY A 362 -20.07 -4.94 -11.51
C GLY A 362 -19.32 -4.89 -10.17
N LYS A 363 -18.20 -4.19 -10.06
CA LYS A 363 -17.47 -4.04 -8.80
C LYS A 363 -18.20 -3.08 -7.86
N LYS A 364 -18.78 -3.60 -6.76
CA LYS A 364 -19.54 -2.85 -5.76
C LYS A 364 -18.69 -2.41 -4.57
N ASP A 365 -17.75 -3.24 -4.15
CA ASP A 365 -16.84 -2.96 -3.04
C ASP A 365 -15.48 -3.64 -3.26
N VAL A 366 -14.47 -3.14 -2.56
CA VAL A 366 -13.15 -3.78 -2.46
C VAL A 366 -12.85 -4.10 -1.00
N ARG A 367 -12.24 -5.27 -0.75
CA ARG A 367 -11.97 -5.78 0.60
C ARG A 367 -10.50 -6.09 0.81
N ILE A 368 -10.01 -5.78 2.00
CA ILE A 368 -8.69 -6.19 2.46
C ILE A 368 -8.86 -7.02 3.72
N TYR A 369 -8.43 -8.27 3.68
CA TYR A 369 -8.29 -9.14 4.84
C TYR A 369 -6.87 -8.96 5.39
N ASP A 370 -6.76 -8.50 6.63
CA ASP A 370 -5.49 -8.29 7.32
C ASP A 370 -5.39 -9.21 8.53
N TYR A 371 -4.44 -10.16 8.50
CA TYR A 371 -4.22 -11.11 9.58
C TYR A 371 -3.31 -10.50 10.65
N ILE A 372 -3.83 -10.41 11.88
CA ILE A 372 -3.24 -9.69 12.99
C ILE A 372 -2.76 -10.69 14.03
N ASP A 373 -1.45 -10.89 14.07
CA ASP A 373 -0.78 -11.80 15.00
C ASP A 373 -0.48 -11.01 16.29
N ILE A 374 -1.51 -10.83 17.16
CA ILE A 374 -1.48 -9.92 18.31
C ILE A 374 -0.51 -10.33 19.42
N HIS A 375 -0.19 -11.63 19.51
CA HIS A 375 0.77 -12.14 20.50
C HIS A 375 2.23 -11.84 20.13
N GLU A 376 2.47 -11.38 18.89
CA GLU A 376 3.79 -10.99 18.40
C GLU A 376 3.94 -9.46 18.38
N PRO A 377 4.70 -8.85 19.32
CA PRO A 377 4.80 -7.39 19.44
C PRO A 377 5.25 -6.67 18.16
N ILE A 378 6.06 -7.34 17.34
CA ILE A 378 6.52 -6.81 16.05
C ILE A 378 5.33 -6.74 15.08
N CYS A 379 4.53 -7.80 14.98
CA CYS A 379 3.36 -7.87 14.09
C CYS A 379 2.28 -6.87 14.52
N ASP A 380 2.01 -6.75 15.82
CA ASP A 380 1.11 -5.76 16.41
C ASP A 380 1.56 -4.33 16.04
N SER A 381 2.84 -4.01 16.22
CA SER A 381 3.40 -2.71 15.83
C SER A 381 3.25 -2.44 14.33
N MET A 382 3.44 -3.46 13.49
CA MET A 382 3.23 -3.35 12.03
C MET A 382 1.77 -3.09 11.70
N TYR A 383 0.83 -3.77 12.37
CA TYR A 383 -0.61 -3.56 12.15
C TYR A 383 -1.02 -2.13 12.51
N ARG A 384 -0.60 -1.61 13.66
CA ARG A 384 -0.90 -0.22 14.06
C ARG A 384 -0.43 0.80 13.01
N LYS A 385 0.71 0.56 12.36
CA LYS A 385 1.18 1.40 11.24
C LYS A 385 0.30 1.25 9.99
N ARG A 386 -0.16 0.01 9.68
CA ARG A 386 -1.08 -0.24 8.56
C ARG A 386 -2.43 0.42 8.80
N LEU A 387 -2.93 0.39 10.03
CA LEU A 387 -4.23 1.00 10.38
C LEU A 387 -4.30 2.48 9.97
N LYS A 388 -3.22 3.23 10.25
CA LYS A 388 -3.05 4.60 9.76
C LYS A 388 -3.05 4.70 8.22
N GLY A 389 -2.45 3.72 7.56
CA GLY A 389 -2.45 3.61 6.09
C GLY A 389 -3.85 3.38 5.53
N TYR A 390 -4.62 2.46 6.11
CA TYR A 390 -5.99 2.17 5.72
C TYR A 390 -6.91 3.39 5.86
N ALA A 391 -6.83 4.08 7.01
CA ALA A 391 -7.57 5.31 7.23
C ALA A 391 -7.26 6.38 6.16
N ALA A 392 -5.98 6.52 5.81
CA ALA A 392 -5.54 7.51 4.82
C ALA A 392 -6.03 7.23 3.40
N ILE A 393 -6.31 5.96 3.05
CA ILE A 393 -6.84 5.55 1.74
C ILE A 393 -8.33 5.21 1.78
N GLY A 394 -9.04 5.62 2.87
CA GLY A 394 -10.49 5.61 2.96
C GLY A 394 -11.14 4.26 3.24
N TYR A 395 -10.42 3.29 3.80
CA TYR A 395 -11.02 2.03 4.24
C TYR A 395 -11.80 2.21 5.53
N LYS A 396 -12.93 1.52 5.60
CA LYS A 396 -13.78 1.38 6.80
C LYS A 396 -13.67 -0.06 7.29
N THR A 397 -13.81 -0.30 8.59
CA THR A 397 -13.89 -1.67 9.12
C THR A 397 -15.31 -2.18 9.05
N ILE A 398 -15.49 -3.43 8.63
CA ILE A 398 -16.76 -4.14 8.83
C ILE A 398 -16.64 -4.87 10.16
N ASN A 399 -17.62 -4.65 11.04
CA ASN A 399 -17.76 -5.43 12.25
C ASN A 399 -18.45 -6.75 11.88
N THR A 400 -17.66 -7.74 11.48
CA THR A 400 -18.15 -9.12 11.40
C THR A 400 -18.13 -9.65 12.82
N ALA A 401 -19.24 -9.55 13.55
CA ALA A 401 -19.55 -10.58 14.54
C ALA A 401 -19.27 -11.90 13.83
N GLN A 402 -18.49 -12.82 14.44
CA GLN A 402 -18.12 -14.07 13.75
C GLN A 402 -19.37 -14.62 13.09
N PRO A 403 -19.36 -14.88 11.76
CA PRO A 403 -20.50 -15.52 11.16
C PRO A 403 -20.68 -16.84 11.90
N THR A 404 -21.82 -17.03 12.51
CA THR A 404 -22.29 -18.37 12.83
C THR A 404 -22.21 -19.17 11.55
N LEU A 405 -21.95 -20.48 11.63
CA LEU A 405 -21.74 -21.41 10.51
C LEU A 405 -22.81 -21.33 9.37
N PHE A 406 -23.76 -20.44 9.46
CA PHE A 406 -24.94 -20.28 8.60
C PHE A 406 -25.10 -18.91 7.92
N ASP A 407 -24.25 -17.94 8.21
CA ASP A 407 -24.39 -16.61 7.60
C ASP A 407 -23.69 -16.56 6.23
N ASN A 408 -24.48 -16.46 5.18
CA ASN A 408 -24.00 -16.11 3.85
C ASN A 408 -23.41 -14.69 3.88
N ILE A 409 -22.09 -14.58 3.74
CA ILE A 409 -21.35 -13.29 3.71
C ILE A 409 -21.79 -12.39 2.52
N ASN A 410 -22.60 -12.91 1.59
CA ASN A 410 -23.15 -12.15 0.46
C ASN A 410 -24.19 -11.11 0.86
N ASP A 411 -24.96 -11.40 1.86
CA ASP A 411 -25.85 -10.43 2.47
C ASP A 411 -25.09 -9.80 3.62
N ILE A 412 -24.43 -8.66 3.38
CA ILE A 412 -24.12 -7.73 4.47
C ILE A 412 -25.50 -7.38 5.03
N PRO A 413 -25.88 -7.88 6.21
CA PRO A 413 -27.17 -7.54 6.76
C PRO A 413 -27.21 -6.01 6.84
N SER A 414 -28.34 -5.41 6.52
CA SER A 414 -28.58 -3.96 6.67
C SER A 414 -28.35 -3.45 8.10
N SER A 415 -28.03 -4.34 9.04
CA SER A 415 -27.64 -4.08 10.43
C SER A 415 -26.11 -4.16 10.69
N VAL A 416 -25.29 -4.38 9.66
CA VAL A 416 -23.82 -4.33 9.84
C VAL A 416 -23.42 -2.90 10.09
N VAL A 417 -23.02 -2.62 11.32
CA VAL A 417 -22.53 -1.29 11.71
C VAL A 417 -21.16 -1.11 11.05
N GLU A 418 -21.13 -0.31 9.97
CA GLU A 418 -19.88 0.17 9.39
C GLU A 418 -19.16 1.02 10.44
N ASN A 419 -18.02 0.53 10.90
CA ASN A 419 -17.17 1.28 11.81
C ASN A 419 -16.08 2.00 11.03
N GLN A 420 -16.01 3.31 11.23
CA GLN A 420 -14.88 4.10 10.74
C GLN A 420 -13.60 3.66 11.48
N ILE A 421 -12.47 3.80 10.83
CA ILE A 421 -11.19 3.83 11.53
C ILE A 421 -11.10 5.20 12.20
N PHE A 422 -11.21 5.22 13.53
CA PHE A 422 -11.21 6.45 14.30
C PHE A 422 -9.78 6.98 14.47
N ASN A 423 -9.58 8.26 14.30
CA ASN A 423 -8.31 8.93 14.58
C ASN A 423 -8.37 9.71 15.91
N GLY A 424 -7.24 10.29 16.33
CA GLY A 424 -7.14 11.03 17.57
C GLY A 424 -8.15 12.18 17.74
N SER A 425 -8.76 12.67 16.63
CA SER A 425 -9.77 13.72 16.67
C SER A 425 -11.21 13.19 16.66
N THR A 426 -11.44 11.99 16.14
CA THR A 426 -12.79 11.44 15.92
C THR A 426 -13.18 10.34 16.91
N PHE A 427 -12.22 9.73 17.61
CA PHE A 427 -12.47 8.56 18.46
C PHE A 427 -13.24 8.89 19.75
N TYR A 428 -13.04 10.07 20.32
CA TYR A 428 -13.42 10.37 21.70
C TYR A 428 -14.94 10.19 21.96
N ARG A 429 -15.79 10.76 21.09
CA ARG A 429 -17.26 10.67 21.27
C ARG A 429 -17.80 9.25 21.16
N PRO A 430 -17.49 8.46 20.11
CA PRO A 430 -17.92 7.07 20.03
C PRO A 430 -17.36 6.22 21.17
N TYR A 431 -16.11 6.43 21.56
CA TYR A 431 -15.45 5.71 22.64
C TYR A 431 -16.12 5.96 23.99
N THR A 432 -16.36 7.21 24.36
CA THR A 432 -17.05 7.55 25.61
C THR A 432 -18.49 7.09 25.60
N SER A 433 -19.19 7.15 24.47
CA SER A 433 -20.54 6.59 24.33
C SER A 433 -20.58 5.08 24.64
N ASP A 434 -19.58 4.33 24.21
CA ASP A 434 -19.51 2.90 24.51
C ASP A 434 -19.14 2.64 25.98
N LEU A 435 -18.26 3.43 26.57
CA LEU A 435 -17.96 3.35 28.01
C LEU A 435 -19.19 3.58 28.88
N ILE A 436 -20.00 4.58 28.54
CA ILE A 436 -21.25 4.91 29.27
C ILE A 436 -22.28 3.76 29.16
N LYS A 437 -22.25 2.97 28.11
CA LYS A 437 -23.14 1.82 27.90
C LYS A 437 -22.67 0.55 28.61
N ALA A 438 -21.49 0.54 29.20
CA ALA A 438 -20.98 -0.61 29.94
C ALA A 438 -21.93 -1.05 31.05
N LYS A 439 -22.11 -2.36 31.20
CA LYS A 439 -23.04 -2.96 32.16
C LYS A 439 -22.33 -3.75 33.26
N ARG A 440 -21.12 -4.24 33.00
CA ARG A 440 -20.42 -5.17 33.88
C ARG A 440 -18.96 -4.78 34.13
N SER A 441 -18.18 -4.60 33.06
CA SER A 441 -16.73 -4.43 33.23
C SER A 441 -16.08 -3.63 32.12
N ILE A 442 -15.00 -2.93 32.48
CA ILE A 442 -14.13 -2.19 31.55
C ILE A 442 -12.69 -2.54 31.89
N VAL A 443 -11.95 -3.05 30.91
CA VAL A 443 -10.51 -3.31 31.03
C VAL A 443 -9.77 -2.40 30.07
N ILE A 444 -8.88 -1.55 30.58
CA ILE A 444 -8.08 -0.61 29.79
C ILE A 444 -6.61 -0.97 29.88
N SER A 445 -5.97 -1.16 28.76
CA SER A 445 -4.52 -1.29 28.62
C SER A 445 -3.95 0.02 28.06
N SER A 446 -3.21 0.73 28.91
CA SER A 446 -2.57 2.01 28.62
C SER A 446 -1.11 1.96 29.09
N PRO A 447 -0.17 1.57 28.21
CA PRO A 447 1.23 1.35 28.57
C PRO A 447 1.92 2.55 29.22
N LYS A 448 1.51 3.77 28.87
CA LYS A 448 2.03 5.03 29.45
C LYS A 448 0.88 5.91 29.90
N LEU A 449 0.79 6.16 31.18
CA LEU A 449 -0.13 7.15 31.74
C LEU A 449 0.51 8.55 31.65
N TYR A 450 -0.30 9.55 31.25
CA TYR A 450 0.17 10.92 31.09
C TYR A 450 -0.93 11.93 31.39
N ARG A 451 -0.65 12.90 32.28
CA ARG A 451 -1.59 13.96 32.68
C ARG A 451 -2.99 13.44 33.04
N THR A 452 -3.06 12.34 33.77
CA THR A 452 -4.34 11.70 34.13
C THR A 452 -5.23 12.60 34.98
N GLU A 453 -4.65 13.53 35.70
CA GLU A 453 -5.36 14.55 36.51
C GLU A 453 -6.24 15.47 35.65
N GLN A 454 -5.82 15.73 34.42
CA GLN A 454 -6.51 16.58 33.45
C GLN A 454 -7.34 15.77 32.44
N ASN A 455 -7.33 14.45 32.53
CA ASN A 455 -8.02 13.58 31.57
C ASN A 455 -9.48 13.35 32.00
N PRO A 456 -10.48 13.87 31.26
CA PRO A 456 -11.89 13.72 31.62
C PRO A 456 -12.36 12.26 31.67
N LEU A 457 -11.65 11.33 30.98
CA LEU A 457 -11.96 9.90 31.06
C LEU A 457 -11.77 9.34 32.49
N VAL A 458 -10.82 9.84 33.27
CA VAL A 458 -10.62 9.38 34.64
C VAL A 458 -11.82 9.70 35.52
N THR A 459 -12.43 10.88 35.31
CA THR A 459 -13.68 11.26 36.01
C THR A 459 -14.84 10.37 35.60
N LEU A 460 -15.02 10.14 34.28
CA LEU A 460 -16.04 9.23 33.77
C LEU A 460 -15.87 7.80 34.31
N LEU A 461 -14.65 7.26 34.32
CA LEU A 461 -14.38 5.93 34.84
C LEU A 461 -14.69 5.83 36.34
N LYS A 462 -14.36 6.87 37.12
CA LYS A 462 -14.72 6.93 38.52
C LYS A 462 -16.23 6.87 38.74
N GLU A 463 -17.00 7.65 37.96
CA GLU A 463 -18.47 7.66 38.03
C GLU A 463 -19.04 6.27 37.68
N LEU A 464 -18.54 5.62 36.64
CA LEU A 464 -18.94 4.27 36.25
C LEU A 464 -18.59 3.23 37.33
N ALA A 465 -17.43 3.34 37.97
CA ALA A 465 -17.06 2.47 39.08
C ALA A 465 -18.00 2.63 40.30
N GLN A 466 -18.45 3.87 40.60
CA GLN A 466 -19.45 4.16 41.63
C GLN A 466 -20.83 3.57 41.30
N GLN A 467 -21.13 3.37 40.01
CA GLN A 467 -22.35 2.69 39.56
C GLN A 467 -22.23 1.16 39.55
N GLY A 468 -21.11 0.62 40.03
CA GLY A 468 -20.90 -0.83 40.16
C GLY A 468 -20.22 -1.49 38.96
N ILE A 469 -19.71 -0.72 37.99
CA ILE A 469 -18.92 -1.28 36.87
C ILE A 469 -17.53 -1.65 37.37
N GLU A 470 -17.09 -2.89 37.13
CA GLU A 470 -15.75 -3.35 37.46
C GLU A 470 -14.74 -2.74 36.48
N ILE A 471 -13.80 -1.93 36.96
CA ILE A 471 -12.83 -1.23 36.11
C ILE A 471 -11.42 -1.65 36.51
N LEU A 472 -10.67 -2.15 35.49
CA LEU A 472 -9.26 -2.48 35.63
C LEU A 472 -8.43 -1.71 34.62
N ILE A 473 -7.45 -0.96 35.09
CA ILE A 473 -6.47 -0.26 34.27
C ILE A 473 -5.13 -0.99 34.37
N THR A 474 -4.48 -1.27 33.26
CA THR A 474 -3.14 -1.90 33.24
C THR A 474 -2.16 -0.97 32.54
N THR A 475 -0.99 -0.76 33.17
CA THR A 475 0.08 0.11 32.67
C THR A 475 1.44 -0.59 32.72
N ALA A 476 2.45 -0.06 32.00
CA ALA A 476 3.77 -0.69 31.93
C ALA A 476 4.66 -0.39 33.13
N ALA A 477 4.43 0.71 33.84
CA ALA A 477 5.25 1.14 35.00
C ALA A 477 4.40 1.86 36.05
N GLU A 478 4.84 1.76 37.27
CA GLU A 478 4.32 2.55 38.41
C GLU A 478 4.92 3.95 38.36
N ASN A 479 4.09 4.97 38.58
CA ASN A 479 4.51 6.37 38.66
C ASN A 479 3.44 7.21 39.40
N GLU A 480 3.64 8.50 39.50
CA GLU A 480 2.69 9.42 40.18
C GLU A 480 1.28 9.35 39.59
N GLN A 481 1.17 9.09 38.28
CA GLN A 481 -0.13 8.98 37.61
C GLN A 481 -0.89 7.72 38.04
N THR A 482 -0.20 6.61 38.31
CA THR A 482 -0.83 5.39 38.85
C THR A 482 -1.38 5.64 40.26
N VAL A 483 -0.62 6.30 41.11
CA VAL A 483 -1.05 6.69 42.49
C VAL A 483 -2.28 7.59 42.41
N PHE A 484 -2.27 8.56 41.50
CA PHE A 484 -3.42 9.44 41.29
C PHE A 484 -4.68 8.68 40.92
N ILE A 485 -4.60 7.78 39.94
CA ILE A 485 -5.76 6.96 39.49
C ILE A 485 -6.26 6.09 40.65
N GLN A 486 -5.37 5.46 41.42
CA GLN A 486 -5.72 4.65 42.60
C GLN A 486 -6.41 5.50 43.67
N SER A 487 -5.97 6.76 43.88
CA SER A 487 -6.61 7.68 44.83
C SER A 487 -8.05 8.04 44.45
N LYS A 488 -8.45 7.82 43.18
CA LYS A 488 -9.83 7.97 42.69
C LYS A 488 -10.68 6.71 42.88
N GLY A 489 -10.14 5.66 43.50
CA GLY A 489 -10.85 4.39 43.72
C GLY A 489 -10.84 3.44 42.54
N LEU A 490 -9.98 3.67 41.53
CA LEU A 490 -9.85 2.82 40.35
C LEU A 490 -8.70 1.81 40.53
N SER A 491 -8.93 0.56 40.11
CA SER A 491 -7.91 -0.49 40.18
C SER A 491 -6.86 -0.31 39.10
N VAL A 492 -5.58 -0.25 39.48
CA VAL A 492 -4.45 -0.17 38.55
C VAL A 492 -3.52 -1.37 38.78
N LYS A 493 -3.19 -2.07 37.69
CA LYS A 493 -2.21 -3.16 37.67
C LYS A 493 -1.00 -2.74 36.85
N VAL A 494 0.18 -3.06 37.33
CA VAL A 494 1.44 -2.80 36.61
C VAL A 494 1.89 -4.09 35.93
N LYS A 495 2.15 -4.02 34.63
CA LYS A 495 2.70 -5.11 33.84
C LYS A 495 3.91 -4.61 33.05
N PRO A 496 5.14 -4.94 33.46
CA PRO A 496 6.33 -4.59 32.68
C PRO A 496 6.26 -5.08 31.24
N LYS A 497 6.85 -4.32 30.32
CA LYS A 497 6.84 -4.62 28.86
C LYS A 497 5.45 -4.59 28.20
N LEU A 498 4.41 -4.08 28.87
CA LEU A 498 3.10 -3.86 28.23
C LEU A 498 3.27 -2.91 27.05
N SER A 499 2.80 -3.31 25.87
CA SER A 499 2.85 -2.51 24.64
C SER A 499 1.49 -2.34 23.96
N LEU A 500 0.47 -2.98 24.52
CA LEU A 500 -0.87 -3.08 23.94
C LEU A 500 -1.70 -1.85 24.28
N TYR A 501 -2.36 -1.26 23.27
CA TYR A 501 -3.34 -0.17 23.45
C TYR A 501 -4.72 -0.71 23.14
N THR A 502 -5.50 -1.00 24.17
CA THR A 502 -6.84 -1.56 24.00
C THR A 502 -7.75 -1.19 25.15
N THR A 503 -9.05 -1.15 24.87
CA THR A 503 -10.10 -1.10 25.88
C THR A 503 -11.12 -2.17 25.56
N ILE A 504 -11.48 -2.96 26.57
CA ILE A 504 -12.43 -4.07 26.44
C ILE A 504 -13.61 -3.76 27.35
N ILE A 505 -14.82 -3.73 26.79
CA ILE A 505 -16.06 -3.41 27.50
C ILE A 505 -16.92 -4.65 27.53
N ASP A 506 -17.37 -5.04 28.70
CA ASP A 506 -18.29 -6.18 28.96
C ASP A 506 -17.82 -7.52 28.38
N LYS A 507 -16.51 -7.67 28.11
CA LYS A 507 -15.88 -8.83 27.45
C LYS A 507 -16.42 -9.09 26.04
N GLU A 508 -16.89 -8.07 25.36
CA GLU A 508 -17.53 -8.18 24.04
C GLU A 508 -17.03 -7.10 23.09
N VAL A 509 -17.09 -5.82 23.50
CA VAL A 509 -16.66 -4.70 22.65
C VAL A 509 -15.20 -4.40 22.90
N VAL A 510 -14.42 -4.38 21.84
CA VAL A 510 -12.97 -4.14 21.86
C VAL A 510 -12.65 -2.88 21.06
N TRP A 511 -12.00 -1.94 21.70
CA TRP A 511 -11.32 -0.82 21.05
C TRP A 511 -9.84 -1.14 20.99
N TYR A 512 -9.26 -1.15 19.79
CA TYR A 512 -7.89 -1.62 19.55
C TYR A 512 -7.17 -0.76 18.51
N GLY A 513 -5.91 -0.37 18.79
CA GLY A 513 -5.14 0.43 17.84
C GLY A 513 -3.88 1.05 18.41
N SER A 514 -3.60 2.31 18.06
CA SER A 514 -2.45 3.07 18.55
C SER A 514 -2.81 4.23 19.48
N ILE A 515 -4.11 4.53 19.67
CA ILE A 515 -4.54 5.61 20.55
C ILE A 515 -4.35 5.19 22.02
N ASN A 516 -3.58 5.97 22.74
CA ASN A 516 -3.41 5.81 24.18
C ASN A 516 -4.48 6.63 24.92
N THR A 517 -5.53 5.96 25.38
CA THR A 517 -6.72 6.61 25.95
C THR A 517 -6.47 7.34 27.28
N LEU A 518 -5.55 6.82 28.12
CA LEU A 518 -5.15 7.44 29.38
C LEU A 518 -3.74 8.08 29.33
N GLY A 519 -3.27 8.36 28.13
CA GLY A 519 -1.96 8.95 27.90
C GLY A 519 -1.98 9.98 26.76
N TYR A 520 -0.84 10.19 26.17
CA TYR A 520 -0.73 11.05 25.00
C TYR A 520 -1.20 10.32 23.73
N ALA A 521 -2.11 10.94 22.99
CA ALA A 521 -2.54 10.49 21.68
C ALA A 521 -2.25 11.57 20.64
N SER A 522 -1.60 11.19 19.55
CA SER A 522 -1.39 12.04 18.38
C SER A 522 -2.66 12.10 17.53
N LYS A 523 -2.84 13.20 16.77
CA LYS A 523 -3.90 13.27 15.75
C LYS A 523 -3.80 12.14 14.70
N ASP A 524 -2.61 11.65 14.52
CA ASP A 524 -2.26 10.59 13.57
C ASP A 524 -2.48 9.17 14.11
N ASP A 525 -2.75 9.01 15.41
CA ASP A 525 -3.05 7.71 15.99
C ASP A 525 -4.44 7.26 15.59
N ASN A 526 -4.63 5.94 15.46
CA ASN A 526 -5.87 5.37 14.99
C ASN A 526 -6.32 4.21 15.87
N MET A 527 -7.63 4.00 15.91
CA MET A 527 -8.28 2.95 16.66
C MET A 527 -9.46 2.38 15.87
N ILE A 528 -9.67 1.08 15.97
CA ILE A 528 -10.86 0.39 15.48
C ILE A 528 -11.71 -0.06 16.63
N LYS A 529 -13.01 -0.21 16.37
CA LYS A 529 -13.96 -0.87 17.25
C LYS A 529 -14.32 -2.23 16.64
N VAL A 530 -14.25 -3.28 17.44
CA VAL A 530 -14.62 -4.65 17.05
C VAL A 530 -15.53 -5.22 18.13
N THR A 531 -16.59 -5.90 17.75
CA THR A 531 -17.43 -6.66 18.68
C THR A 531 -17.13 -8.13 18.48
N ASP A 532 -16.33 -8.72 19.39
CA ASP A 532 -15.87 -10.11 19.31
C ASP A 532 -15.52 -10.63 20.71
N ILE A 533 -16.27 -11.60 21.19
CA ILE A 533 -16.09 -12.19 22.53
C ILE A 533 -14.78 -12.97 22.63
N HIS A 534 -14.36 -13.65 21.55
CA HIS A 534 -13.13 -14.44 21.55
C HIS A 534 -11.91 -13.53 21.61
N LEU A 535 -11.88 -12.47 20.76
CA LEU A 535 -10.84 -11.45 20.79
C LEU A 535 -10.78 -10.75 22.16
N ALA A 536 -11.95 -10.37 22.72
CA ALA A 536 -12.03 -9.74 24.02
C ALA A 536 -11.38 -10.61 25.11
N ASN A 537 -11.72 -11.92 25.13
CA ASN A 537 -11.17 -12.87 26.10
C ASN A 537 -9.65 -13.08 25.91
N GLU A 538 -9.16 -13.16 24.66
CA GLU A 538 -7.72 -13.28 24.39
C GLU A 538 -6.94 -12.03 24.85
N LEU A 539 -7.43 -10.85 24.56
CA LEU A 539 -6.81 -9.60 24.99
C LEU A 539 -6.84 -9.47 26.53
N ILE A 540 -7.92 -9.88 27.19
CA ILE A 540 -8.00 -9.93 28.66
C ILE A 540 -6.93 -10.86 29.22
N LYS A 541 -6.74 -12.06 28.67
CA LYS A 541 -5.66 -12.97 29.07
C LYS A 541 -4.30 -12.33 28.89
N MET A 542 -4.06 -11.64 27.76
CA MET A 542 -2.80 -10.96 27.50
C MET A 542 -2.54 -9.83 28.51
N VAL A 543 -3.57 -9.07 28.88
CA VAL A 543 -3.46 -8.00 29.88
C VAL A 543 -3.26 -8.56 31.30
N HIS A 544 -3.87 -9.70 31.62
CA HIS A 544 -3.85 -10.28 32.98
C HIS A 544 -2.70 -11.23 33.25
N LYS A 545 -2.15 -11.95 32.25
CA LYS A 545 -1.05 -12.89 32.46
C LYS A 545 0.14 -12.18 33.11
N HIS A 546 0.58 -12.66 34.27
CA HIS A 546 1.89 -12.33 34.83
C HIS A 546 2.96 -12.96 33.91
N SER A 547 4.01 -12.19 33.62
CA SER A 547 5.24 -12.68 32.96
C SER A 547 5.91 -13.69 33.85
#